data_a7eb16ae69c078cb93782e60ca17ccf4
#
_entry.id   a7eb16ae69c078cb93782e60ca17ccf4
#
_cell.length_a   1.000
_cell.length_b   1.000
_cell.length_c   1.000
_cell.angle_alpha   90.00
_cell.angle_beta   90.00
_cell.angle_gamma   90.00
#
_symmetry.space_group_name_H-M   'P 1'
#
loop_
_entity.id
_entity.type
_entity.pdbx_description
1 polymer ?
#
loop_
_entity_poly.entity_id
_entity_poly.type
_entity_poly.pdbx_seq_one_letter_code
_entity_poly.pdbx_strand_id
1 'polypeptide(L)'
;NPLGMDRELKFSASTELDNGMTVSVMQDTGDSLTYGNSKITFGNVGGIMDIYVGSDGSELDAVDDITPNAYEEANAMSGTYADVGGLAGEMGIGFKTEVPVLGTIKGQYVPKADGTKNEDNKASGTAGSDEKGSGAELVIITNLGDLPGVGGLLGGMTLTMGAGEEEISTVANTTDRTEATVALTGSIGNLKYGFQKDFVDAGQTAALTDAIFYKIDQIGFAYAVNDALSISFNRMEQSQHNPNAGSHFTQDTDAISVGYTVGGMTIGIQDASTDNANMVEDAKDDVRSISLSVAF
;
A
#
# COMPACT_ATOMS: atom_id res chain seq x y z
N ASN A 1 15.80 -13.41 16.16
CA ASN A 1 16.74 -14.10 15.25
C ASN A 1 17.08 -13.14 14.09
N PRO A 2 18.34 -12.71 13.95
CA PRO A 2 18.73 -11.74 12.93
C PRO A 2 18.80 -12.33 11.50
N LEU A 3 18.54 -13.63 11.33
CA LEU A 3 18.50 -14.29 10.04
C LEU A 3 17.09 -14.80 9.76
N GLY A 4 16.54 -14.41 8.64
CA GLY A 4 15.27 -14.86 8.10
C GLY A 4 15.43 -15.46 6.70
N MET A 5 14.48 -16.25 6.28
CA MET A 5 14.33 -16.75 4.92
C MET A 5 12.87 -16.72 4.56
N ASP A 6 12.55 -16.01 3.51
CA ASP A 6 11.23 -16.01 2.91
C ASP A 6 10.98 -17.30 2.12
N ARG A 7 9.80 -17.91 2.27
CA ARG A 7 9.45 -19.22 1.71
C ARG A 7 8.04 -19.22 1.15
N GLU A 8 7.76 -18.25 0.31
CA GLU A 8 6.49 -18.13 -0.39
C GLU A 8 6.52 -18.87 -1.72
N LEU A 9 5.39 -19.52 -2.07
CA LEU A 9 5.16 -20.10 -3.39
C LEU A 9 3.93 -19.42 -4.02
N LYS A 10 4.12 -18.90 -5.23
CA LYS A 10 3.05 -18.30 -6.03
C LYS A 10 2.79 -19.14 -7.28
N PHE A 11 1.54 -19.57 -7.43
CA PHE A 11 1.07 -20.29 -8.62
C PHE A 11 0.20 -19.35 -9.44
N SER A 12 0.43 -19.29 -10.74
CA SER A 12 -0.42 -18.54 -11.65
C SER A 12 -0.65 -19.30 -12.95
N ALA A 13 -1.85 -19.13 -13.51
CA ALA A 13 -2.21 -19.65 -14.82
C ALA A 13 -3.09 -18.63 -15.53
N SER A 14 -2.99 -18.54 -16.86
CA SER A 14 -3.83 -17.68 -17.65
C SER A 14 -4.20 -18.33 -18.98
N THR A 15 -5.36 -17.97 -19.53
CA THR A 15 -5.80 -18.37 -20.86
C THR A 15 -6.58 -17.23 -21.51
N GLU A 16 -6.59 -17.20 -22.83
CA GLU A 16 -7.44 -16.32 -23.62
C GLU A 16 -8.65 -17.11 -24.14
N LEU A 17 -9.81 -16.50 -24.08
CA LEU A 17 -11.06 -17.05 -24.58
C LEU A 17 -11.28 -16.62 -26.05
N ASP A 18 -12.13 -17.32 -26.78
CA ASP A 18 -12.42 -17.06 -28.21
C ASP A 18 -12.96 -15.65 -28.50
N ASN A 19 -13.48 -14.96 -27.49
CA ASN A 19 -14.00 -13.60 -27.58
C ASN A 19 -12.95 -12.52 -27.24
N GLY A 20 -11.67 -12.90 -27.05
CA GLY A 20 -10.59 -11.98 -26.71
C GLY A 20 -10.52 -11.57 -25.24
N MET A 21 -11.39 -12.11 -24.38
CA MET A 21 -11.24 -11.99 -22.92
C MET A 21 -10.12 -12.90 -22.42
N THR A 22 -9.43 -12.49 -21.37
CA THR A 22 -8.49 -13.34 -20.65
C THR A 22 -9.06 -13.79 -19.32
N VAL A 23 -8.70 -14.99 -18.89
CA VAL A 23 -8.96 -15.47 -17.53
C VAL A 23 -7.64 -15.85 -16.90
N SER A 24 -7.32 -15.26 -15.77
CA SER A 24 -6.14 -15.63 -14.98
C SER A 24 -6.53 -16.03 -13.56
N VAL A 25 -5.77 -16.96 -13.01
CA VAL A 25 -5.91 -17.42 -11.63
C VAL A 25 -4.56 -17.30 -10.95
N MET A 26 -4.54 -16.76 -9.75
CA MET A 26 -3.39 -16.70 -8.89
C MET A 26 -3.73 -17.29 -7.53
N GLN A 27 -2.77 -17.98 -6.96
CA GLN A 27 -2.80 -18.54 -5.61
C GLN A 27 -1.40 -18.44 -5.03
N ASP A 28 -1.24 -17.92 -3.84
CA ASP A 28 0.01 -17.96 -3.10
C ASP A 28 -0.10 -18.76 -1.79
N THR A 29 1.05 -18.98 -1.19
CA THR A 29 1.17 -19.58 0.14
C THR A 29 2.06 -18.68 0.98
N GLY A 30 1.75 -18.50 2.24
CA GLY A 30 2.63 -17.81 3.17
C GLY A 30 3.86 -18.66 3.56
N ASP A 31 4.73 -18.09 4.34
CA ASP A 31 6.03 -18.62 4.82
C ASP A 31 6.02 -20.06 5.33
N SER A 32 4.93 -20.50 5.91
CA SER A 32 4.76 -21.86 6.43
C SER A 32 4.05 -22.80 5.47
N LEU A 33 3.96 -22.44 4.17
CA LEU A 33 3.15 -23.13 3.16
C LEU A 33 1.67 -23.21 3.55
N THR A 34 1.22 -22.28 4.37
CA THR A 34 -0.20 -22.09 4.68
C THR A 34 -0.89 -21.44 3.49
N TYR A 35 -2.20 -21.63 3.39
CA TYR A 35 -2.98 -20.94 2.39
C TYR A 35 -2.85 -19.44 2.56
N GLY A 36 -2.42 -18.77 1.50
CA GLY A 36 -2.32 -17.32 1.41
C GLY A 36 -3.46 -16.72 0.60
N ASN A 37 -3.12 -15.79 -0.30
CA ASN A 37 -4.10 -15.10 -1.11
C ASN A 37 -4.50 -15.88 -2.37
N SER A 38 -5.68 -15.60 -2.88
CA SER A 38 -6.15 -16.13 -4.17
C SER A 38 -6.90 -15.05 -4.95
N LYS A 39 -6.75 -15.08 -6.29
CA LYS A 39 -7.38 -14.09 -7.17
C LYS A 39 -7.74 -14.72 -8.50
N ILE A 40 -8.95 -14.45 -8.96
CA ILE A 40 -9.39 -14.74 -10.33
C ILE A 40 -9.63 -13.42 -11.03
N THR A 41 -9.00 -13.20 -12.17
CA THR A 41 -9.15 -11.98 -12.97
C THR A 41 -9.72 -12.32 -14.34
N PHE A 42 -10.76 -11.61 -14.74
CA PHE A 42 -11.33 -11.57 -16.08
C PHE A 42 -10.83 -10.29 -16.74
N GLY A 43 -9.85 -10.40 -17.62
CA GLY A 43 -9.27 -9.28 -18.32
C GLY A 43 -9.98 -8.97 -19.63
N ASN A 44 -9.89 -7.71 -20.06
CA ASN A 44 -10.48 -7.21 -21.29
C ASN A 44 -11.99 -7.43 -21.41
N VAL A 45 -12.71 -7.30 -20.29
CA VAL A 45 -14.18 -7.43 -20.25
C VAL A 45 -14.82 -6.30 -21.06
N GLY A 46 -15.54 -6.64 -22.12
CA GLY A 46 -16.14 -5.67 -23.03
C GLY A 46 -15.13 -4.78 -23.76
N GLY A 47 -13.84 -5.10 -23.74
CA GLY A 47 -12.77 -4.31 -24.36
C GLY A 47 -12.37 -3.06 -23.56
N ILE A 48 -12.82 -2.91 -22.31
CA ILE A 48 -12.68 -1.65 -21.54
C ILE A 48 -12.14 -1.82 -20.13
N MET A 49 -12.30 -2.99 -19.49
CA MET A 49 -11.90 -3.17 -18.09
C MET A 49 -11.48 -4.60 -17.76
N ASP A 50 -10.74 -4.73 -16.68
CA ASP A 50 -10.53 -5.97 -15.98
C ASP A 50 -11.43 -6.03 -14.76
N ILE A 51 -11.96 -7.19 -14.43
CA ILE A 51 -12.75 -7.45 -13.21
C ILE A 51 -12.09 -8.61 -12.48
N TYR A 52 -11.95 -8.50 -11.17
CA TYR A 52 -11.39 -9.58 -10.38
C TYR A 52 -12.22 -9.90 -9.13
N VAL A 53 -12.04 -11.12 -8.63
CA VAL A 53 -12.53 -11.59 -7.34
C VAL A 53 -11.35 -12.23 -6.62
N GLY A 54 -11.06 -11.80 -5.41
CA GLY A 54 -9.92 -12.35 -4.68
C GLY A 54 -9.57 -11.57 -3.43
N SER A 55 -8.49 -12.01 -2.78
CA SER A 55 -7.95 -11.44 -1.54
C SER A 55 -6.48 -11.00 -1.67
N ASP A 56 -5.96 -10.86 -2.89
CA ASP A 56 -4.58 -10.48 -3.17
C ASP A 56 -4.42 -8.97 -3.13
N GLY A 57 -4.03 -8.44 -1.96
CA GLY A 57 -3.82 -7.04 -1.72
C GLY A 57 -5.08 -6.18 -1.77
N SER A 58 -4.90 -4.89 -1.68
CA SER A 58 -5.92 -3.90 -2.00
C SER A 58 -5.36 -2.90 -3.02
N GLU A 59 -6.22 -2.13 -3.64
CA GLU A 59 -5.78 -1.11 -4.59
C GLU A 59 -5.16 0.09 -3.89
N LEU A 60 -5.58 0.35 -2.65
CA LEU A 60 -5.09 1.45 -1.83
C LEU A 60 -3.75 1.09 -1.16
N ASP A 61 -3.64 -0.12 -0.60
CA ASP A 61 -2.40 -0.70 -0.07
C ASP A 61 -1.27 -0.72 -1.12
N ALA A 62 -1.62 -0.99 -2.39
CA ALA A 62 -0.65 -0.99 -3.48
C ALA A 62 -0.07 0.38 -3.84
N VAL A 63 -0.51 1.46 -3.19
CA VAL A 63 -0.07 2.84 -3.45
C VAL A 63 0.23 3.63 -2.17
N ASP A 64 0.38 2.97 -1.05
CA ASP A 64 0.65 3.58 0.26
C ASP A 64 2.10 4.04 0.44
N ASP A 65 3.05 3.50 -0.33
CA ASP A 65 4.49 3.74 -0.20
C ASP A 65 5.24 3.82 -1.54
N ILE A 66 4.66 4.54 -2.50
CA ILE A 66 5.21 4.62 -3.88
C ILE A 66 6.35 5.64 -4.06
N THR A 67 6.92 6.17 -2.98
CA THR A 67 8.11 7.02 -3.09
C THR A 67 9.32 6.21 -3.54
N PRO A 68 10.14 6.73 -4.50
CA PRO A 68 11.23 5.95 -5.07
C PRO A 68 12.28 5.56 -4.04
N ASN A 69 12.64 4.29 -4.03
CA ASN A 69 13.71 3.71 -3.22
C ASN A 69 14.65 2.84 -4.08
N ALA A 70 15.78 2.42 -3.52
CA ALA A 70 16.76 1.53 -4.17
C ALA A 70 16.62 0.07 -3.71
N TYR A 71 15.98 -0.14 -2.56
CA TYR A 71 15.78 -1.46 -1.97
C TYR A 71 14.46 -1.50 -1.19
N GLU A 72 14.31 -0.71 -0.11
CA GLU A 72 13.13 -0.67 0.74
C GLU A 72 12.80 0.79 1.11
N GLU A 73 11.58 1.06 1.49
CA GLU A 73 11.04 2.32 1.99
C GLU A 73 11.60 2.67 3.37
N ALA A 74 11.38 3.91 3.81
CA ALA A 74 11.86 4.37 5.12
C ALA A 74 11.24 3.59 6.29
N ASN A 75 9.99 3.17 6.16
CA ASN A 75 9.22 2.47 7.20
C ASN A 75 9.42 0.95 7.25
N ALA A 76 10.05 0.33 6.23
CA ALA A 76 10.09 -1.12 6.10
C ALA A 76 10.75 -1.85 7.29
N MET A 77 11.67 -1.20 7.99
CA MET A 77 12.48 -1.82 9.03
C MET A 77 12.33 -1.21 10.41
N SER A 78 11.90 0.02 10.51
CA SER A 78 11.70 0.72 11.79
C SER A 78 10.22 0.97 12.01
N GLY A 79 9.74 0.75 13.23
CA GLY A 79 8.33 0.69 13.57
C GLY A 79 7.45 1.78 12.94
N THR A 80 6.69 1.39 11.94
CA THR A 80 5.56 2.17 11.44
C THR A 80 4.45 2.09 12.47
N TYR A 81 3.86 3.22 12.81
CA TYR A 81 2.76 3.23 13.77
C TYR A 81 1.39 3.13 13.09
N ALA A 82 1.25 3.72 11.92
CA ALA A 82 0.08 3.61 11.07
C ALA A 82 0.52 3.69 9.59
N ASP A 83 -0.21 3.02 8.73
CA ASP A 83 -0.07 3.03 7.28
C ASP A 83 -1.45 2.99 6.61
N VAL A 84 -1.47 3.23 5.32
CA VAL A 84 -2.67 3.10 4.49
C VAL A 84 -2.75 1.64 4.04
N GLY A 85 -3.45 0.82 4.79
CA GLY A 85 -3.59 -0.61 4.50
C GLY A 85 -4.76 -0.95 3.58
N GLY A 86 -5.69 -0.03 3.38
CA GLY A 86 -6.89 -0.28 2.57
C GLY A 86 -7.66 -1.52 3.04
N LEU A 87 -8.10 -2.32 2.07
CA LEU A 87 -8.84 -3.57 2.27
C LEU A 87 -7.95 -4.81 2.03
N ALA A 88 -6.65 -4.71 2.33
CA ALA A 88 -5.67 -5.76 2.08
C ALA A 88 -6.01 -7.06 2.82
N GLY A 89 -5.87 -8.19 2.10
CA GLY A 89 -6.15 -9.53 2.65
C GLY A 89 -7.62 -9.93 2.68
N GLU A 90 -8.54 -9.03 2.32
CA GLU A 90 -9.97 -9.29 2.35
C GLU A 90 -10.50 -9.79 1.00
N MET A 91 -11.48 -10.71 1.04
CA MET A 91 -12.11 -11.25 -0.18
C MET A 91 -13.07 -10.22 -0.78
N GLY A 92 -12.67 -9.62 -1.88
CA GLY A 92 -13.42 -8.56 -2.55
C GLY A 92 -13.65 -8.79 -4.04
N ILE A 93 -14.41 -7.88 -4.61
CA ILE A 93 -14.60 -7.74 -6.05
C ILE A 93 -14.01 -6.40 -6.45
N GLY A 94 -13.12 -6.39 -7.42
CA GLY A 94 -12.52 -5.17 -7.89
C GLY A 94 -12.50 -5.04 -9.41
N PHE A 95 -12.08 -3.88 -9.85
CA PHE A 95 -11.92 -3.57 -11.27
C PHE A 95 -10.70 -2.69 -11.52
N LYS A 96 -10.22 -2.78 -12.75
CA LYS A 96 -9.23 -1.85 -13.31
C LYS A 96 -9.69 -1.42 -14.71
N THR A 97 -9.63 -0.12 -14.98
CA THR A 97 -9.93 0.43 -16.31
C THR A 97 -8.97 1.56 -16.67
N GLU A 98 -8.76 1.76 -17.98
CA GLU A 98 -8.00 2.89 -18.51
C GLU A 98 -8.96 3.93 -19.09
N VAL A 99 -8.90 5.15 -18.59
CA VAL A 99 -9.73 6.26 -19.07
C VAL A 99 -8.84 7.28 -19.78
N PRO A 100 -9.10 7.62 -21.04
CA PRO A 100 -8.29 8.59 -21.77
C PRO A 100 -8.08 9.88 -20.96
N VAL A 101 -6.85 10.37 -20.89
CA VAL A 101 -6.42 11.57 -20.17
C VAL A 101 -6.38 11.41 -18.65
N LEU A 102 -7.37 10.72 -18.06
CA LEU A 102 -7.43 10.50 -16.61
C LEU A 102 -6.48 9.38 -16.14
N GLY A 103 -6.16 8.43 -17.03
CA GLY A 103 -5.26 7.31 -16.73
C GLY A 103 -5.96 6.08 -16.17
N THR A 104 -5.26 5.36 -15.30
CA THR A 104 -5.76 4.13 -14.68
C THR A 104 -6.68 4.45 -13.51
N ILE A 105 -7.86 3.84 -13.51
CA ILE A 105 -8.78 3.84 -12.37
C ILE A 105 -8.91 2.40 -11.89
N LYS A 106 -8.74 2.20 -10.59
CA LYS A 106 -8.91 0.92 -9.91
C LYS A 106 -9.84 1.09 -8.74
N GLY A 107 -10.59 0.06 -8.40
CA GLY A 107 -11.43 0.07 -7.22
C GLY A 107 -11.74 -1.34 -6.75
N GLN A 108 -12.00 -1.47 -5.46
CA GLN A 108 -12.37 -2.71 -4.81
C GLN A 108 -13.55 -2.48 -3.87
N TYR A 109 -14.41 -3.46 -3.78
CA TYR A 109 -15.49 -3.55 -2.81
C TYR A 109 -15.43 -4.88 -2.09
N VAL A 110 -15.38 -4.84 -0.78
CA VAL A 110 -15.44 -6.00 0.10
C VAL A 110 -16.81 -6.00 0.76
N PRO A 111 -17.68 -6.97 0.46
CA PRO A 111 -19.06 -6.98 1.00
C PRO A 111 -19.10 -7.19 2.51
N LYS A 112 -18.12 -7.91 3.06
CA LYS A 112 -17.93 -8.11 4.49
C LYS A 112 -16.51 -8.57 4.76
N ALA A 113 -15.77 -7.80 5.53
CA ALA A 113 -14.35 -8.03 5.75
C ALA A 113 -14.04 -9.14 6.77
N ASP A 114 -14.96 -9.51 7.67
CA ASP A 114 -14.72 -10.54 8.69
C ASP A 114 -14.93 -11.99 8.21
N GLY A 115 -15.46 -12.19 7.02
CA GLY A 115 -15.57 -13.50 6.35
C GLY A 115 -16.42 -14.58 7.04
N THR A 116 -16.97 -14.32 8.22
CA THR A 116 -17.56 -15.38 9.05
C THR A 116 -19.04 -15.61 8.86
N LYS A 117 -19.78 -14.68 8.27
CA LYS A 117 -21.23 -14.81 8.05
C LYS A 117 -21.71 -14.12 6.79
N ASN A 118 -22.56 -14.78 6.03
CA ASN A 118 -23.14 -14.29 4.77
C ASN A 118 -24.42 -13.47 4.95
N GLU A 119 -24.65 -12.80 6.06
CA GLU A 119 -25.99 -12.36 6.39
C GLU A 119 -26.34 -10.93 6.02
N ASP A 120 -25.38 -10.00 6.00
CA ASP A 120 -25.54 -8.65 5.44
C ASP A 120 -24.19 -7.90 5.39
N ASN A 121 -24.20 -6.67 4.87
CA ASN A 121 -23.02 -5.80 4.76
C ASN A 121 -22.80 -4.96 6.02
N LYS A 122 -23.19 -5.44 7.18
CA LYS A 122 -22.98 -4.72 8.43
C LYS A 122 -22.01 -5.48 9.31
N ALA A 123 -21.14 -4.74 9.96
CA ALA A 123 -20.35 -5.29 11.04
C ALA A 123 -21.27 -5.91 12.06
N SER A 124 -21.03 -7.16 12.45
CA SER A 124 -21.83 -7.85 13.45
C SER A 124 -20.95 -8.22 14.62
N GLY A 125 -21.25 -7.74 15.81
CA GLY A 125 -20.52 -8.15 16.97
C GLY A 125 -20.81 -7.34 18.22
N THR A 126 -20.29 -7.85 19.31
CA THR A 126 -20.25 -7.14 20.59
C THR A 126 -19.04 -6.21 20.58
N ALA A 127 -19.16 -5.04 21.16
CA ALA A 127 -18.05 -4.08 21.30
C ALA A 127 -16.75 -4.80 21.73
N GLY A 128 -15.69 -4.68 20.90
CA GLY A 128 -14.38 -5.29 21.15
C GLY A 128 -14.11 -6.60 20.38
N SER A 129 -15.01 -7.04 19.47
CA SER A 129 -14.68 -8.05 18.48
C SER A 129 -14.19 -7.37 17.19
N ASP A 130 -13.24 -8.01 16.50
CA ASP A 130 -12.66 -7.54 15.23
C ASP A 130 -13.62 -7.75 14.04
N GLU A 131 -14.94 -7.69 14.27
CA GLU A 131 -15.94 -7.89 13.24
C GLU A 131 -16.10 -6.61 12.43
N LYS A 132 -15.62 -6.66 11.20
CA LYS A 132 -15.68 -5.59 10.22
C LYS A 132 -16.89 -5.75 9.31
N GLY A 133 -17.42 -4.65 8.81
CA GLY A 133 -18.49 -4.62 7.83
C GLY A 133 -17.99 -4.60 6.39
N SER A 134 -18.72 -3.94 5.52
CA SER A 134 -18.28 -3.74 4.14
C SER A 134 -17.22 -2.65 4.04
N GLY A 135 -16.40 -2.74 2.99
CA GLY A 135 -15.43 -1.71 2.65
C GLY A 135 -15.43 -1.40 1.17
N ALA A 136 -14.99 -0.20 0.81
CA ALA A 136 -14.81 0.23 -0.57
C ALA A 136 -13.60 1.13 -0.70
N GLU A 137 -12.88 1.00 -1.80
CA GLU A 137 -11.72 1.83 -2.11
C GLU A 137 -11.65 2.18 -3.60
N LEU A 138 -11.00 3.30 -3.89
CA LEU A 138 -10.77 3.79 -5.25
C LEU A 138 -9.38 4.40 -5.35
N VAL A 139 -8.66 4.08 -6.44
CA VAL A 139 -7.36 4.65 -6.77
C VAL A 139 -7.38 5.17 -8.20
N ILE A 140 -6.80 6.34 -8.41
CA ILE A 140 -6.62 6.98 -9.72
C ILE A 140 -5.13 7.27 -9.91
N ILE A 141 -4.56 6.81 -11.02
CA ILE A 141 -3.15 7.02 -11.39
C ILE A 141 -3.12 7.75 -12.72
N THR A 142 -2.68 9.00 -12.71
CA THR A 142 -2.66 9.88 -13.88
C THR A 142 -1.22 10.21 -14.28
N ASN A 143 -0.84 9.91 -15.52
CA ASN A 143 0.37 10.45 -16.11
C ASN A 143 0.11 11.92 -16.50
N LEU A 144 0.78 12.84 -15.83
CA LEU A 144 0.57 14.27 -16.06
C LEU A 144 1.05 14.73 -17.46
N GLY A 145 1.91 13.93 -18.09
CA GLY A 145 2.31 14.14 -19.49
C GLY A 145 1.16 14.04 -20.51
N ASP A 146 0.10 13.32 -20.15
CA ASP A 146 -1.05 13.12 -21.05
C ASP A 146 -2.11 14.23 -20.92
N LEU A 147 -1.94 15.14 -19.96
CA LEU A 147 -2.89 16.24 -19.73
C LEU A 147 -2.81 17.28 -20.84
N PRO A 148 -3.93 17.66 -21.48
CA PRO A 148 -3.96 18.69 -22.51
C PRO A 148 -3.48 20.05 -21.97
N GLY A 149 -2.57 20.67 -22.71
CA GLY A 149 -2.09 22.04 -22.43
C GLY A 149 -0.94 22.13 -21.40
N VAL A 150 -0.74 21.14 -20.54
CA VAL A 150 0.33 21.13 -19.53
C VAL A 150 1.29 19.94 -19.65
N GLY A 151 0.93 18.93 -20.43
CA GLY A 151 1.70 17.68 -20.55
C GLY A 151 3.15 17.86 -20.97
N GLY A 152 3.45 18.84 -21.82
CA GLY A 152 4.83 19.16 -22.21
C GLY A 152 5.69 19.71 -21.06
N LEU A 153 5.10 20.28 -20.01
CA LEU A 153 5.79 20.79 -18.83
C LEU A 153 5.93 19.70 -17.75
N LEU A 154 4.92 18.85 -17.63
CA LEU A 154 4.78 17.83 -16.57
C LEU A 154 5.08 16.41 -17.06
N GLY A 155 5.67 16.29 -18.26
CA GLY A 155 6.10 15.01 -18.83
C GLY A 155 7.02 14.24 -17.88
N GLY A 156 6.75 12.94 -17.72
CA GLY A 156 7.50 12.07 -16.79
C GLY A 156 7.10 12.18 -15.32
N MET A 157 6.01 12.89 -15.01
CA MET A 157 5.42 12.93 -13.66
C MET A 157 4.11 12.14 -13.63
N THR A 158 3.88 11.45 -12.53
CA THR A 158 2.67 10.69 -12.25
C THR A 158 2.03 11.20 -10.96
N LEU A 159 0.74 11.49 -11.01
CA LEU A 159 -0.09 11.79 -9.85
C LEU A 159 -0.89 10.54 -9.51
N THR A 160 -0.78 10.09 -8.27
CA THR A 160 -1.57 9.01 -7.70
C THR A 160 -2.45 9.55 -6.59
N MET A 161 -3.71 9.17 -6.58
CA MET A 161 -4.68 9.53 -5.54
C MET A 161 -5.50 8.31 -5.20
N GLY A 162 -5.71 8.06 -3.91
CA GLY A 162 -6.52 6.95 -3.44
C GLY A 162 -7.32 7.34 -2.20
N ALA A 163 -8.46 6.70 -2.02
CA ALA A 163 -9.25 6.80 -0.80
C ALA A 163 -10.07 5.52 -0.59
N GLY A 164 -10.27 5.16 0.67
CA GLY A 164 -11.04 4.01 1.08
C GLY A 164 -11.77 4.24 2.39
N GLU A 165 -12.80 3.43 2.61
CA GLU A 165 -13.60 3.39 3.82
C GLU A 165 -13.93 1.95 4.18
N GLU A 166 -13.88 1.61 5.46
CA GLU A 166 -14.21 0.30 5.99
C GLU A 166 -15.10 0.44 7.22
N GLU A 167 -16.24 -0.22 7.23
CA GLU A 167 -17.13 -0.27 8.38
C GLU A 167 -16.52 -1.18 9.46
N ILE A 168 -16.11 -0.61 10.59
CA ILE A 168 -15.40 -1.34 11.65
C ILE A 168 -16.28 -1.76 12.82
N SER A 169 -17.48 -1.21 12.98
CA SER A 169 -18.40 -1.61 14.07
C SER A 169 -19.81 -1.06 13.87
N THR A 170 -20.81 -1.82 14.30
CA THR A 170 -22.22 -1.41 14.34
C THR A 170 -22.66 -0.81 15.68
N VAL A 171 -21.76 -0.66 16.64
CA VAL A 171 -22.06 -0.13 17.97
C VAL A 171 -22.29 1.36 17.88
N ALA A 172 -23.30 1.89 18.58
CA ALA A 172 -23.59 3.32 18.63
C ALA A 172 -22.37 4.13 19.11
N ASN A 173 -22.12 5.26 18.44
CA ASN A 173 -20.96 6.15 18.64
C ASN A 173 -19.62 5.60 18.12
N THR A 174 -19.66 4.76 17.12
CA THR A 174 -18.48 4.36 16.36
C THR A 174 -18.41 5.14 15.05
N THR A 175 -17.19 5.35 14.55
CA THR A 175 -16.94 5.89 13.22
C THR A 175 -16.18 4.88 12.40
N ASP A 176 -16.42 4.85 11.10
CA ASP A 176 -15.74 3.95 10.19
C ASP A 176 -14.26 4.32 10.03
N ARG A 177 -13.43 3.37 9.68
CA ARG A 177 -12.05 3.62 9.28
C ARG A 177 -12.06 4.29 7.92
N THR A 178 -11.35 5.40 7.77
CA THR A 178 -11.17 6.06 6.48
C THR A 178 -9.69 6.32 6.21
N GLU A 179 -9.28 6.12 4.97
CA GLU A 179 -7.90 6.27 4.53
C GLU A 179 -7.83 7.02 3.21
N ALA A 180 -6.75 7.75 3.00
CA ALA A 180 -6.49 8.41 1.74
C ALA A 180 -5.00 8.59 1.51
N THR A 181 -4.59 8.54 0.24
CA THR A 181 -3.23 8.86 -0.20
C THR A 181 -3.24 9.82 -1.37
N VAL A 182 -2.23 10.67 -1.44
CA VAL A 182 -1.90 11.45 -2.62
C VAL A 182 -0.39 11.47 -2.81
N ALA A 183 0.07 11.07 -3.99
CA ALA A 183 1.50 11.04 -4.31
C ALA A 183 1.79 11.65 -5.66
N LEU A 184 2.95 12.30 -5.76
CA LEU A 184 3.52 12.81 -6.98
C LEU A 184 4.90 12.20 -7.16
N THR A 185 5.07 11.38 -8.20
CA THR A 185 6.36 10.77 -8.54
C THR A 185 6.86 11.25 -9.90
N GLY A 186 8.16 11.18 -10.12
CA GLY A 186 8.73 11.57 -11.41
C GLY A 186 10.17 11.15 -11.57
N SER A 187 10.75 11.48 -12.75
CA SER A 187 12.15 11.19 -13.04
C SER A 187 12.81 12.28 -13.88
N ILE A 188 14.10 12.51 -13.64
CA ILE A 188 14.96 13.39 -14.43
C ILE A 188 16.27 12.64 -14.68
N GLY A 189 16.46 12.14 -15.90
CA GLY A 189 17.60 11.27 -16.21
C GLY A 189 17.59 10.01 -15.32
N ASN A 190 18.68 9.80 -14.59
CA ASN A 190 18.84 8.65 -13.70
C ASN A 190 18.28 8.88 -12.29
N LEU A 191 17.78 10.08 -12.00
CA LEU A 191 17.17 10.41 -10.70
C LEU A 191 15.66 10.21 -10.78
N LYS A 192 15.11 9.41 -9.86
CA LYS A 192 13.68 9.32 -9.53
C LYS A 192 13.43 10.12 -8.25
N TYR A 193 12.28 10.76 -8.16
CA TYR A 193 11.84 11.49 -6.97
C TYR A 193 10.36 11.25 -6.71
N GLY A 194 9.95 11.37 -5.46
CA GLY A 194 8.56 11.22 -5.06
C GLY A 194 8.26 11.96 -3.77
N PHE A 195 7.03 12.43 -3.69
CA PHE A 195 6.42 13.05 -2.52
C PHE A 195 5.07 12.38 -2.32
N GLN A 196 4.77 11.94 -1.12
CA GLN A 196 3.52 11.30 -0.78
C GLN A 196 2.99 11.86 0.53
N LYS A 197 1.68 11.94 0.63
CA LYS A 197 0.98 12.31 1.85
C LYS A 197 -0.21 11.37 2.04
N ASP A 198 -0.22 10.74 3.21
CA ASP A 198 -1.24 9.78 3.59
C ASP A 198 -2.02 10.27 4.81
N PHE A 199 -3.25 9.80 4.90
CA PHE A 199 -4.18 10.11 5.97
C PHE A 199 -4.85 8.82 6.41
N VAL A 200 -4.81 8.55 7.71
CA VAL A 200 -5.44 7.38 8.32
C VAL A 200 -6.28 7.83 9.51
N ASP A 201 -7.59 7.68 9.41
CA ASP A 201 -8.49 7.72 10.54
C ASP A 201 -8.78 6.26 10.91
N ALA A 202 -8.27 5.82 12.04
CA ALA A 202 -8.41 4.44 12.49
C ALA A 202 -9.87 4.07 12.85
N GLY A 203 -10.78 5.05 12.79
CA GLY A 203 -12.15 4.91 13.22
C GLY A 203 -12.29 4.83 14.74
N GLN A 204 -13.52 4.87 15.22
CA GLN A 204 -13.86 4.77 16.64
C GLN A 204 -14.61 3.47 16.90
N THR A 205 -14.12 2.65 17.82
CA THR A 205 -14.86 1.53 18.39
C THR A 205 -15.38 1.89 19.78
N ALA A 206 -16.35 1.17 20.31
CA ALA A 206 -16.85 1.40 21.67
C ALA A 206 -15.76 1.22 22.75
N ALA A 207 -14.67 0.54 22.43
CA ALA A 207 -13.51 0.36 23.30
C ALA A 207 -12.47 1.48 23.15
N LEU A 208 -12.46 2.17 22.00
CA LEU A 208 -11.56 3.30 21.70
C LEU A 208 -12.36 4.60 21.87
N THR A 209 -12.20 5.25 23.01
CA THR A 209 -12.91 6.51 23.31
C THR A 209 -12.31 7.72 22.57
N ASP A 210 -11.14 7.56 21.98
CA ASP A 210 -10.36 8.61 21.35
C ASP A 210 -10.28 8.40 19.84
N ALA A 211 -10.76 9.35 19.06
CA ALA A 211 -10.51 9.40 17.63
C ALA A 211 -9.02 9.64 17.39
N ILE A 212 -8.34 8.70 16.75
CA ILE A 212 -6.92 8.80 16.44
C ILE A 212 -6.78 8.98 14.92
N PHE A 213 -6.20 10.10 14.55
CA PHE A 213 -5.94 10.44 13.16
C PHE A 213 -4.44 10.56 12.91
N TYR A 214 -3.95 9.96 11.84
CA TYR A 214 -2.56 10.03 11.43
C TYR A 214 -2.40 10.78 10.13
N LYS A 215 -1.34 11.56 10.04
CA LYS A 215 -0.82 12.14 8.81
C LYS A 215 0.58 11.61 8.60
N ILE A 216 0.86 11.17 7.39
CA ILE A 216 2.15 10.63 7.01
C ILE A 216 2.64 11.44 5.81
N ASP A 217 3.79 12.05 5.93
CA ASP A 217 4.48 12.76 4.85
C ASP A 217 5.72 11.96 4.47
N GLN A 218 5.83 11.58 3.17
CA GLN A 218 6.93 10.77 2.66
C GLN A 218 7.66 11.50 1.54
N ILE A 219 8.98 11.41 1.52
CA ILE A 219 9.85 11.93 0.47
C ILE A 219 10.85 10.85 0.10
N GLY A 220 10.99 10.56 -1.20
CA GLY A 220 11.94 9.59 -1.70
C GLY A 220 12.74 10.10 -2.89
N PHE A 221 14.02 9.80 -2.90
CA PHE A 221 14.95 10.05 -4.01
C PHE A 221 15.75 8.78 -4.28
N ALA A 222 15.73 8.28 -5.52
CA ALA A 222 16.54 7.15 -5.93
C ALA A 222 17.36 7.50 -7.17
N TYR A 223 18.64 7.17 -7.16
CA TYR A 223 19.56 7.45 -8.24
C TYR A 223 20.20 6.16 -8.78
N ALA A 224 20.00 5.88 -10.07
CA ALA A 224 20.67 4.80 -10.76
C ALA A 224 22.10 5.24 -11.12
N VAL A 225 23.09 4.75 -10.37
CA VAL A 225 24.51 5.02 -10.61
C VAL A 225 24.96 4.38 -11.94
N ASN A 226 24.49 3.17 -12.20
CA ASN A 226 24.63 2.42 -13.45
C ASN A 226 23.54 1.33 -13.51
N ASP A 227 23.58 0.48 -14.53
CA ASP A 227 22.57 -0.57 -14.76
C ASP A 227 22.48 -1.62 -13.61
N ALA A 228 23.51 -1.72 -12.77
CA ALA A 228 23.58 -2.70 -11.69
C ALA A 228 23.41 -2.07 -10.29
N LEU A 229 23.72 -0.79 -10.12
CA LEU A 229 23.82 -0.14 -8.82
C LEU A 229 22.86 1.05 -8.72
N SER A 230 22.03 1.06 -7.70
CA SER A 230 21.19 2.19 -7.30
C SER A 230 21.41 2.55 -5.83
N ILE A 231 21.19 3.81 -5.50
CA ILE A 231 21.21 4.34 -4.14
C ILE A 231 19.95 5.18 -3.92
N SER A 232 19.42 5.22 -2.71
CA SER A 232 18.30 6.07 -2.37
C SER A 232 18.41 6.70 -0.98
N PHE A 233 17.66 7.78 -0.81
CA PHE A 233 17.34 8.37 0.47
C PHE A 233 15.83 8.53 0.55
N ASN A 234 15.25 8.09 1.67
CA ASN A 234 13.84 8.23 1.97
C ASN A 234 13.68 8.84 3.35
N ARG A 235 12.70 9.71 3.51
CA ARG A 235 12.27 10.24 4.80
C ARG A 235 10.78 10.09 4.92
N MET A 236 10.32 9.66 6.10
CA MET A 236 8.93 9.60 6.49
C MET A 236 8.73 10.36 7.80
N GLU A 237 7.76 11.26 7.84
CA GLU A 237 7.28 11.91 9.04
C GLU A 237 5.85 11.46 9.29
N GLN A 238 5.61 10.89 10.47
CA GLN A 238 4.30 10.40 10.86
C GLN A 238 3.81 11.14 12.10
N SER A 239 2.71 11.88 11.96
CA SER A 239 2.10 12.67 13.03
C SER A 239 0.81 12.02 13.52
N GLN A 240 0.70 11.77 14.82
CA GLN A 240 -0.51 11.32 15.49
C GLN A 240 -1.27 12.51 16.09
N HIS A 241 -2.56 12.56 15.81
CA HIS A 241 -3.48 13.51 16.41
C HIS A 241 -4.52 12.77 17.24
N ASN A 242 -4.52 13.04 18.55
CA ASN A 242 -5.57 12.60 19.45
C ASN A 242 -6.26 13.84 20.03
N PRO A 243 -7.50 14.18 19.61
CA PRO A 243 -8.19 15.39 20.06
C PRO A 243 -8.50 15.42 21.55
N ASN A 244 -8.58 14.27 22.20
CA ASN A 244 -8.93 14.17 23.62
C ASN A 244 -7.72 14.15 24.55
N ALA A 245 -6.56 13.70 24.08
CA ALA A 245 -5.36 13.57 24.91
C ALA A 245 -4.49 14.83 24.98
N GLY A 246 -4.71 15.81 24.09
CA GLY A 246 -3.91 17.04 24.04
C GLY A 246 -2.43 16.82 23.68
N SER A 247 -2.03 15.60 23.36
CA SER A 247 -0.67 15.22 22.98
C SER A 247 -0.63 14.94 21.49
N HIS A 248 0.29 15.60 20.83
CA HIS A 248 0.61 15.36 19.43
C HIS A 248 2.03 14.80 19.39
N PHE A 249 2.18 13.58 18.88
CA PHE A 249 3.49 12.98 18.68
C PHE A 249 3.81 12.94 17.20
N THR A 250 5.07 13.09 16.90
CA THR A 250 5.60 12.96 15.54
C THR A 250 6.79 12.01 15.60
N GLN A 251 6.73 10.98 14.77
CA GLN A 251 7.81 10.04 14.53
C GLN A 251 8.49 10.42 13.21
N ASP A 252 9.80 10.52 13.21
CA ASP A 252 10.61 10.80 12.02
C ASP A 252 11.48 9.58 11.70
N THR A 253 11.44 9.11 10.45
CA THR A 253 12.28 8.02 9.98
C THR A 253 13.06 8.45 8.76
N ASP A 254 14.38 8.34 8.83
CA ASP A 254 15.30 8.54 7.71
C ASP A 254 15.92 7.20 7.31
N ALA A 255 15.97 6.90 6.00
CA ALA A 255 16.59 5.67 5.49
C ALA A 255 17.49 5.95 4.29
N ILE A 256 18.63 5.26 4.27
CA ILE A 256 19.52 5.18 3.10
C ILE A 256 19.53 3.73 2.64
N SER A 257 19.26 3.51 1.34
CA SER A 257 19.27 2.18 0.75
C SER A 257 20.23 2.07 -0.43
N VAL A 258 20.75 0.88 -0.62
CA VAL A 258 21.58 0.51 -1.77
C VAL A 258 21.04 -0.78 -2.36
N GLY A 259 20.75 -0.78 -3.66
CA GLY A 259 20.38 -1.96 -4.44
C GLY A 259 21.49 -2.29 -5.43
N TYR A 260 21.96 -3.54 -5.44
CA TYR A 260 22.93 -4.04 -6.42
C TYR A 260 22.44 -5.32 -7.06
N THR A 261 22.25 -5.29 -8.39
CA THR A 261 21.74 -6.42 -9.18
C THR A 261 22.77 -6.86 -10.21
N VAL A 262 23.12 -8.14 -10.20
CA VAL A 262 24.01 -8.74 -11.19
C VAL A 262 23.53 -10.16 -11.57
N GLY A 263 23.27 -10.36 -12.84
CA GLY A 263 22.66 -11.61 -13.31
C GLY A 263 21.27 -11.79 -12.68
N GLY A 264 20.99 -12.96 -12.12
CA GLY A 264 19.75 -13.25 -11.38
C GLY A 264 19.84 -12.97 -9.87
N MET A 265 20.84 -12.22 -9.40
CA MET A 265 21.07 -11.97 -7.96
C MET A 265 20.90 -10.48 -7.66
N THR A 266 20.18 -10.16 -6.60
CA THR A 266 20.03 -8.81 -6.07
C THR A 266 20.44 -8.77 -4.60
N ILE A 267 21.29 -7.82 -4.24
CA ILE A 267 21.66 -7.50 -2.87
C ILE A 267 21.05 -6.17 -2.51
N GLY A 268 20.26 -6.13 -1.45
CA GLY A 268 19.69 -4.94 -0.84
C GLY A 268 20.36 -4.65 0.50
N ILE A 269 20.65 -3.37 0.75
CA ILE A 269 21.17 -2.88 2.04
C ILE A 269 20.37 -1.66 2.40
N GLN A 270 19.88 -1.59 3.65
CA GLN A 270 19.25 -0.41 4.21
C GLN A 270 19.82 -0.09 5.58
N ASP A 271 20.00 1.18 5.85
CA ASP A 271 20.30 1.76 7.16
C ASP A 271 19.19 2.78 7.45
N ALA A 272 18.35 2.50 8.46
CA ALA A 272 17.22 3.34 8.84
C ALA A 272 17.34 3.77 10.31
N SER A 273 16.99 5.01 10.60
CA SER A 273 16.98 5.60 11.93
C SER A 273 15.65 6.29 12.17
N THR A 274 15.02 5.97 13.31
CA THR A 274 13.73 6.51 13.71
C THR A 274 13.83 7.24 15.04
N ASP A 275 13.45 8.51 15.06
CA ASP A 275 13.26 9.31 16.26
C ASP A 275 11.79 9.25 16.71
N ASN A 276 11.56 9.25 18.02
CA ASN A 276 10.24 9.06 18.66
C ASN A 276 9.55 7.77 18.23
N ALA A 277 10.31 6.69 18.10
CA ALA A 277 9.84 5.41 17.63
C ALA A 277 8.59 4.92 18.39
N ASN A 278 7.60 4.38 17.65
CA ASN A 278 6.30 3.98 18.17
C ASN A 278 5.52 5.11 18.88
N MET A 279 5.69 6.36 18.42
CA MET A 279 5.06 7.56 19.01
C MET A 279 5.43 7.77 20.49
N VAL A 280 6.60 7.30 20.90
CA VAL A 280 7.12 7.48 22.27
C VAL A 280 8.20 8.56 22.25
N GLU A 281 8.01 9.62 23.03
CA GLU A 281 8.94 10.73 23.14
C GLU A 281 10.37 10.25 23.48
N ASP A 282 11.36 10.76 22.75
CA ASP A 282 12.79 10.43 22.88
C ASP A 282 13.16 8.95 22.61
N ALA A 283 12.21 8.09 22.24
CA ALA A 283 12.52 6.72 21.85
C ALA A 283 13.23 6.73 20.47
N LYS A 284 14.25 5.89 20.33
CA LYS A 284 15.02 5.73 19.09
C LYS A 284 15.01 4.28 18.66
N ASP A 285 14.97 4.07 17.34
CA ASP A 285 15.12 2.77 16.73
C ASP A 285 16.06 2.91 15.51
N ASP A 286 17.19 2.22 15.56
CA ASP A 286 18.19 2.21 14.49
C ASP A 286 18.29 0.78 13.96
N VAL A 287 17.96 0.59 12.70
CA VAL A 287 17.92 -0.74 12.07
C VAL A 287 18.80 -0.75 10.82
N ARG A 288 19.59 -1.82 10.69
CA ARG A 288 20.31 -2.14 9.47
C ARG A 288 19.90 -3.51 8.94
N SER A 289 19.50 -3.57 7.69
CA SER A 289 19.17 -4.81 7.00
C SER A 289 20.10 -5.07 5.82
N ILE A 290 20.30 -6.34 5.51
CA ILE A 290 20.97 -6.82 4.30
C ILE A 290 20.14 -7.97 3.79
N SER A 291 19.69 -7.91 2.55
CA SER A 291 18.99 -8.99 1.88
C SER A 291 19.76 -9.53 0.67
N LEU A 292 19.51 -10.77 0.35
CA LEU A 292 19.98 -11.44 -0.86
C LEU A 292 18.79 -12.15 -1.51
N SER A 293 18.42 -11.72 -2.69
CA SER A 293 17.40 -12.36 -3.53
C SER A 293 18.07 -13.03 -4.74
N VAL A 294 17.63 -14.22 -5.10
CA VAL A 294 18.11 -14.98 -6.26
C VAL A 294 16.92 -15.40 -7.11
N ALA A 295 16.88 -14.98 -8.36
CA ALA A 295 15.93 -15.43 -9.37
C ALA A 295 16.57 -16.45 -10.30
N PHE A 296 15.89 -17.58 -10.57
CA PHE A 296 16.36 -18.67 -11.44
C PHE A 296 15.22 -19.30 -12.24
#